data_f883d5f2f269b28facf3004940748bb0
#
_entry.id   f883d5f2f269b28facf3004940748bb0
#
_cell.length_a   1.000
_cell.length_b   1.000
_cell.length_c   1.000
_cell.angle_alpha   90.00
_cell.angle_beta   90.00
_cell.angle_gamma   90.00
#
_symmetry.space_group_name_H-M   'P 1'
#
loop_
_entity.id
_entity.type
_entity.pdbx_description
1 polymer ?
#
loop_
_entity_poly.entity_id
_entity_poly.type
_entity_poly.pdbx_seq_one_letter_code
_entity_poly.pdbx_strand_id
1 'polypeptide(L)'
;MALIVVAAFLVPGPALWKGFFSLATLSSVGVFSIFFLYGLKVQRQVFVDGFRNYRLHLMVQLTTFVVFPLLVLPFGLLTQSPVQHNLWLGALFLAALPSTLSTSVVMVSMAKGNIAAAIFNASLSGMLGVVLTPLWMSLFMNLQNDGLELNTVIIRLMVEIILPVCLGLALQNRLGWIPVKFSKFMGVFDKGVVLLIVYRSFAASFHNNLFAQTGIK
;
A
#
# COMPACT_ATOMS: atom_id res chain seq x y z
N MET A 1 -15.38 -7.47 2.02
CA MET A 1 -14.81 -6.54 3.03
C MET A 1 -15.71 -6.43 4.27
N ALA A 2 -16.97 -6.02 4.16
CA ALA A 2 -17.87 -5.89 5.32
C ALA A 2 -17.95 -7.14 6.20
N LEU A 3 -18.10 -8.33 5.63
CA LEU A 3 -18.13 -9.60 6.36
C LEU A 3 -16.89 -9.87 7.21
N ILE A 4 -15.71 -9.42 6.75
CA ILE A 4 -14.45 -9.61 7.49
C ILE A 4 -14.36 -8.66 8.67
N VAL A 5 -14.85 -7.44 8.53
CA VAL A 5 -14.94 -6.47 9.63
C VAL A 5 -15.89 -6.99 10.72
N VAL A 6 -17.04 -7.53 10.31
CA VAL A 6 -17.99 -8.18 11.23
C VAL A 6 -17.37 -9.42 11.90
N ALA A 7 -16.65 -10.25 11.14
CA ALA A 7 -15.93 -11.39 11.70
C ALA A 7 -14.83 -10.96 12.69
N ALA A 8 -14.10 -9.88 12.42
CA ALA A 8 -13.11 -9.32 13.33
C ALA A 8 -13.71 -8.80 14.64
N PHE A 9 -14.94 -8.29 14.57
CA PHE A 9 -15.71 -7.87 15.76
C PHE A 9 -16.19 -9.05 16.60
N LEU A 10 -16.75 -10.09 15.95
CA LEU A 10 -17.35 -11.25 16.63
C LEU A 10 -16.29 -12.21 17.19
N VAL A 11 -15.16 -12.38 16.51
CA VAL A 11 -14.13 -13.39 16.84
C VAL A 11 -12.74 -12.75 16.80
N PRO A 12 -12.37 -11.88 17.75
CA PRO A 12 -11.03 -11.26 17.77
C PRO A 12 -9.91 -12.21 18.22
N GLY A 13 -10.24 -13.32 18.88
CA GLY A 13 -9.28 -14.24 19.51
C GLY A 13 -8.14 -14.72 18.59
N PRO A 14 -8.40 -15.25 17.39
CA PRO A 14 -7.34 -15.71 16.49
C PRO A 14 -6.35 -14.59 16.09
N ALA A 15 -6.82 -13.35 15.98
CA ALA A 15 -5.99 -12.20 15.58
C ALA A 15 -4.98 -11.79 16.66
N LEU A 16 -5.28 -12.11 17.92
CA LEU A 16 -4.50 -11.72 19.11
C LEU A 16 -3.55 -12.82 19.56
N TRP A 17 -3.64 -14.01 18.98
CA TRP A 17 -2.80 -15.13 19.36
C TRP A 17 -1.32 -14.86 19.08
N LYS A 18 -0.50 -14.96 20.13
CA LYS A 18 0.95 -14.80 20.09
C LYS A 18 1.60 -16.17 20.00
N GLY A 19 2.08 -16.58 18.83
CA GLY A 19 2.80 -17.83 18.63
C GLY A 19 3.58 -17.80 17.31
N PHE A 20 4.38 -18.81 17.03
CA PHE A 20 5.18 -18.90 15.78
C PHE A 20 4.28 -18.87 14.54
N PHE A 21 3.08 -19.45 14.61
CA PHE A 21 2.02 -19.35 13.59
C PHE A 21 1.01 -18.24 13.90
N SER A 22 1.46 -17.12 14.48
CA SER A 22 0.57 -15.99 14.70
C SER A 22 0.09 -15.40 13.38
N LEU A 23 -1.14 -14.87 13.36
CA LEU A 23 -1.66 -14.12 12.21
C LEU A 23 -0.75 -12.93 11.86
N ALA A 24 0.02 -12.43 12.83
CA ALA A 24 1.05 -11.41 12.60
C ALA A 24 2.15 -11.91 11.68
N THR A 25 2.74 -13.07 12.00
CA THR A 25 3.80 -13.69 11.19
C THR A 25 3.27 -14.04 9.80
N LEU A 26 2.06 -14.62 9.73
CA LEU A 26 1.43 -14.96 8.46
C LEU A 26 1.17 -13.73 7.59
N SER A 27 0.73 -12.61 8.20
CA SER A 27 0.56 -11.33 7.48
C SER A 27 1.89 -10.81 6.93
N SER A 28 2.97 -10.81 7.73
CA SER A 28 4.28 -10.33 7.31
C SER A 28 4.87 -11.19 6.18
N VAL A 29 4.76 -12.51 6.28
CA VAL A 29 5.17 -13.43 5.20
C VAL A 29 4.32 -13.22 3.95
N GLY A 30 3.01 -13.00 4.12
CA GLY A 30 2.09 -12.68 3.03
C GLY A 30 2.49 -11.39 2.31
N VAL A 31 2.75 -10.32 3.07
CA VAL A 31 3.20 -9.02 2.54
C VAL A 31 4.53 -9.16 1.80
N PHE A 32 5.51 -9.83 2.40
CA PHE A 32 6.79 -10.11 1.75
C PHE A 32 6.59 -10.86 0.41
N SER A 33 5.74 -11.88 0.42
CA SER A 33 5.45 -12.67 -0.79
C SER A 33 4.79 -11.84 -1.87
N ILE A 34 3.83 -10.95 -1.52
CA ILE A 34 3.20 -10.03 -2.47
C ILE A 34 4.25 -9.12 -3.11
N PHE A 35 5.10 -8.46 -2.33
CA PHE A 35 6.11 -7.56 -2.86
C PHE A 35 7.19 -8.29 -3.68
N PHE A 36 7.58 -9.49 -3.29
CA PHE A 36 8.45 -10.35 -4.06
C PHE A 36 7.84 -10.70 -5.43
N LEU A 37 6.58 -11.13 -5.44
CA LEU A 37 5.85 -11.42 -6.67
C LEU A 37 5.63 -10.16 -7.54
N TYR A 38 5.45 -8.99 -6.94
CA TYR A 38 5.45 -7.72 -7.65
C TYR A 38 6.78 -7.48 -8.37
N GLY A 39 7.90 -7.68 -7.68
CA GLY A 39 9.23 -7.60 -8.28
C GLY A 39 9.41 -8.55 -9.47
N LEU A 40 8.89 -9.78 -9.39
CA LEU A 40 8.92 -10.74 -10.50
C LEU A 40 8.03 -10.33 -11.69
N LYS A 41 6.93 -9.60 -11.46
CA LYS A 41 6.00 -9.14 -12.51
C LYS A 41 6.53 -7.99 -13.34
N VAL A 42 7.51 -7.26 -12.87
CA VAL A 42 8.05 -6.08 -13.55
C VAL A 42 8.66 -6.49 -14.88
N GLN A 43 8.00 -6.19 -15.98
CA GLN A 43 8.52 -6.47 -17.31
C GLN A 43 9.47 -5.36 -17.76
N ARG A 44 10.71 -5.70 -18.10
CA ARG A 44 11.70 -4.75 -18.64
C ARG A 44 11.19 -4.00 -19.87
N GLN A 45 10.43 -4.66 -20.74
CA GLN A 45 9.84 -4.05 -21.94
C GLN A 45 8.88 -2.92 -21.62
N VAL A 46 8.09 -3.05 -20.53
CA VAL A 46 7.17 -2.00 -20.09
C VAL A 46 7.91 -0.73 -19.73
N PHE A 47 9.14 -0.82 -19.20
CA PHE A 47 9.98 0.35 -18.95
C PHE A 47 10.48 1.00 -20.24
N VAL A 48 10.95 0.22 -21.21
CA VAL A 48 11.52 0.74 -22.44
C VAL A 48 10.46 1.45 -23.30
N ASP A 49 9.28 0.83 -23.43
CA ASP A 49 8.18 1.42 -24.22
C ASP A 49 7.54 2.64 -23.53
N GLY A 50 7.57 2.66 -22.19
CA GLY A 50 7.06 3.79 -21.39
C GLY A 50 7.89 5.06 -21.54
N PHE A 51 9.20 4.97 -21.75
CA PHE A 51 10.06 6.15 -21.92
C PHE A 51 9.71 7.01 -23.14
N ARG A 52 8.96 6.48 -24.10
CA ARG A 52 8.58 7.23 -25.31
C ARG A 52 7.67 8.44 -25.00
N ASN A 53 6.85 8.39 -23.93
CA ASN A 53 5.97 9.48 -23.51
C ASN A 53 6.27 9.95 -22.06
N TYR A 54 7.55 10.17 -21.76
CA TYR A 54 8.02 10.50 -20.41
C TYR A 54 7.27 11.69 -19.78
N ARG A 55 6.86 12.69 -20.57
CA ARG A 55 6.13 13.87 -20.08
C ARG A 55 4.78 13.48 -19.47
N LEU A 56 4.03 12.59 -20.15
CA LEU A 56 2.76 12.09 -19.64
C LEU A 56 2.97 11.30 -18.34
N HIS A 57 3.96 10.41 -18.33
CA HIS A 57 4.23 9.57 -17.16
C HIS A 57 4.70 10.40 -15.97
N LEU A 58 5.60 11.35 -16.20
CA LEU A 58 6.07 12.28 -15.18
C LEU A 58 4.92 13.11 -14.60
N MET A 59 4.06 13.67 -15.45
CA MET A 59 2.90 14.45 -15.02
C MET A 59 1.96 13.62 -14.14
N VAL A 60 1.63 12.41 -14.55
CA VAL A 60 0.77 11.50 -13.78
C VAL A 60 1.39 11.16 -12.43
N GLN A 61 2.69 10.80 -12.38
CA GLN A 61 3.34 10.44 -11.12
C GLN A 61 3.51 11.64 -10.19
N LEU A 62 3.87 12.82 -10.73
CA LEU A 62 3.93 14.05 -9.93
C LEU A 62 2.56 14.42 -9.35
N THR A 63 1.50 14.29 -10.15
CA THR A 63 0.14 14.55 -9.65
C THR A 63 -0.20 13.58 -8.53
N THR A 64 0.07 12.28 -8.70
CA THR A 64 -0.29 11.25 -7.72
C THR A 64 0.52 11.40 -6.43
N PHE A 65 1.84 11.58 -6.50
CA PHE A 65 2.71 11.50 -5.32
C PHE A 65 3.17 12.84 -4.76
N VAL A 66 2.93 13.94 -5.47
CA VAL A 66 3.31 15.27 -5.01
C VAL A 66 2.07 16.16 -4.85
N VAL A 67 1.28 16.34 -5.92
CA VAL A 67 0.15 17.28 -5.87
C VAL A 67 -0.92 16.84 -4.87
N PHE A 68 -1.37 15.57 -4.89
CA PHE A 68 -2.38 15.11 -3.95
C PHE A 68 -1.94 15.18 -2.49
N PRO A 69 -0.76 14.69 -2.07
CA PRO A 69 -0.29 14.89 -0.71
C PRO A 69 -0.17 16.36 -0.33
N LEU A 70 0.40 17.21 -1.21
CA LEU A 70 0.55 18.65 -0.95
C LEU A 70 -0.80 19.37 -0.77
N LEU A 71 -1.87 18.93 -1.45
CA LEU A 71 -3.22 19.49 -1.26
C LEU A 71 -3.79 19.16 0.13
N VAL A 72 -3.42 18.01 0.71
CA VAL A 72 -3.91 17.59 2.03
C VAL A 72 -3.07 18.17 3.17
N LEU A 73 -1.79 18.50 2.93
CA LEU A 73 -0.89 19.02 3.96
C LEU A 73 -1.43 20.24 4.72
N PRO A 74 -1.98 21.29 4.07
CA PRO A 74 -2.44 22.49 4.79
C PRO A 74 -3.54 22.22 5.80
N PHE A 75 -4.34 21.16 5.59
CA PHE A 75 -5.41 20.80 6.53
C PHE A 75 -4.86 20.30 7.88
N GLY A 76 -3.59 19.86 7.94
CA GLY A 76 -2.92 19.51 9.20
C GLY A 76 -2.77 20.69 10.15
N LEU A 77 -2.62 21.90 9.62
CA LEU A 77 -2.54 23.13 10.44
C LEU A 77 -3.87 23.50 11.12
N LEU A 78 -4.98 22.96 10.62
CA LEU A 78 -6.33 23.19 11.16
C LEU A 78 -6.72 22.18 12.24
N THR A 79 -5.88 21.19 12.51
CA THR A 79 -6.16 20.16 13.52
C THR A 79 -5.90 20.69 14.91
N GLN A 80 -6.95 20.71 15.76
CA GLN A 80 -6.90 21.23 17.14
C GLN A 80 -6.96 20.12 18.20
N SER A 81 -7.25 18.89 17.81
CA SER A 81 -7.37 17.75 18.71
C SER A 81 -6.60 16.53 18.20
N PRO A 82 -6.16 15.61 19.08
CA PRO A 82 -5.48 14.38 18.68
C PRO A 82 -6.32 13.53 17.70
N VAL A 83 -7.64 13.53 17.84
CA VAL A 83 -8.57 12.81 16.96
C VAL A 83 -8.54 13.41 15.55
N GLN A 84 -8.63 14.75 15.44
CA GLN A 84 -8.56 15.45 14.14
C GLN A 84 -7.20 15.21 13.47
N HIS A 85 -6.13 15.22 14.25
CA HIS A 85 -4.79 14.95 13.74
C HIS A 85 -4.67 13.51 13.17
N ASN A 86 -5.19 12.51 13.88
CA ASN A 86 -5.21 11.12 13.37
C ASN A 86 -6.07 10.98 12.10
N LEU A 87 -7.20 11.69 12.01
CA LEU A 87 -8.01 11.73 10.79
C LEU A 87 -7.26 12.39 9.62
N TRP A 88 -6.56 13.49 9.89
CA TRP A 88 -5.72 14.14 8.89
C TRP A 88 -4.58 13.23 8.41
N LEU A 89 -3.89 12.52 9.32
CA LEU A 89 -2.88 11.52 8.94
C LEU A 89 -3.48 10.42 8.05
N GLY A 90 -4.70 9.95 8.35
CA GLY A 90 -5.44 9.01 7.52
C GLY A 90 -5.73 9.58 6.12
N ALA A 91 -6.16 10.84 6.04
CA ALA A 91 -6.39 11.52 4.77
C ALA A 91 -5.09 11.72 3.96
N LEU A 92 -3.99 12.07 4.63
CA LEU A 92 -2.66 12.18 4.02
C LEU A 92 -2.18 10.83 3.49
N PHE A 93 -2.39 9.77 4.27
CA PHE A 93 -2.10 8.40 3.81
C PHE A 93 -2.87 8.06 2.54
N LEU A 94 -4.18 8.33 2.49
CA LEU A 94 -5.00 8.11 1.30
C LEU A 94 -4.51 8.92 0.10
N ALA A 95 -4.11 10.18 0.31
CA ALA A 95 -3.58 11.05 -0.74
C ALA A 95 -2.21 10.58 -1.27
N ALA A 96 -1.42 9.89 -0.45
CA ALA A 96 -0.12 9.34 -0.83
C ALA A 96 -0.20 7.92 -1.44
N LEU A 97 -1.41 7.32 -1.57
CA LEU A 97 -1.56 6.00 -2.18
C LEU A 97 -1.34 6.02 -3.69
N PRO A 98 -0.77 4.95 -4.25
CA PRO A 98 -0.58 4.83 -5.70
C PRO A 98 -1.90 4.69 -6.44
N SER A 99 -1.88 5.04 -7.72
CA SER A 99 -3.01 4.84 -8.63
C SER A 99 -3.31 3.35 -8.81
N THR A 100 -4.61 2.97 -8.79
CA THR A 100 -5.04 1.59 -8.96
C THR A 100 -5.21 1.23 -10.43
N LEU A 101 -4.72 0.05 -10.83
CA LEU A 101 -4.80 -0.42 -12.21
C LEU A 101 -6.25 -0.54 -12.70
N SER A 102 -7.11 -1.18 -11.90
CA SER A 102 -8.49 -1.46 -12.31
C SER A 102 -9.31 -0.20 -12.57
N THR A 103 -9.27 0.75 -11.63
CA THR A 103 -10.06 1.99 -11.73
C THR A 103 -9.52 2.89 -12.83
N SER A 104 -8.20 3.07 -12.91
CA SER A 104 -7.57 3.93 -13.92
C SER A 104 -7.86 3.44 -15.34
N VAL A 105 -7.76 2.13 -15.59
CA VAL A 105 -8.03 1.54 -16.91
C VAL A 105 -9.50 1.73 -17.29
N VAL A 106 -10.42 1.49 -16.36
CA VAL A 106 -11.86 1.67 -16.63
C VAL A 106 -12.17 3.13 -16.94
N MET A 107 -11.70 4.08 -16.14
CA MET A 107 -11.94 5.52 -16.34
C MET A 107 -11.37 6.01 -17.67
N VAL A 108 -10.13 5.63 -18.01
CA VAL A 108 -9.49 6.00 -19.28
C VAL A 108 -10.21 5.36 -20.46
N SER A 109 -10.68 4.11 -20.33
CA SER A 109 -11.46 3.42 -21.37
C SER A 109 -12.79 4.13 -21.63
N MET A 110 -13.51 4.54 -20.57
CA MET A 110 -14.77 5.31 -20.69
C MET A 110 -14.54 6.67 -21.36
N ALA A 111 -13.40 7.32 -21.09
CA ALA A 111 -12.99 8.57 -21.72
C ALA A 111 -12.42 8.38 -23.14
N LYS A 112 -12.44 7.17 -23.70
CA LYS A 112 -11.83 6.81 -24.99
C LYS A 112 -10.36 7.23 -25.09
N GLY A 113 -9.63 7.21 -23.98
CA GLY A 113 -8.22 7.56 -23.87
C GLY A 113 -7.28 6.39 -24.17
N ASN A 114 -5.98 6.62 -23.97
CA ASN A 114 -4.96 5.61 -24.22
C ASN A 114 -4.87 4.60 -23.05
N ILE A 115 -5.52 3.45 -23.23
CA ILE A 115 -5.57 2.36 -22.22
C ILE A 115 -4.17 1.82 -21.93
N ALA A 116 -3.30 1.66 -22.95
CA ALA A 116 -1.94 1.15 -22.77
C ALA A 116 -1.12 2.08 -21.85
N ALA A 117 -1.23 3.40 -22.06
CA ALA A 117 -0.59 4.39 -21.18
C ALA A 117 -1.16 4.35 -19.77
N ALA A 118 -2.47 4.10 -19.58
CA ALA A 118 -3.09 3.98 -18.27
C ALA A 118 -2.57 2.75 -17.52
N ILE A 119 -2.48 1.59 -18.18
CA ILE A 119 -1.92 0.35 -17.61
C ILE A 119 -0.47 0.58 -17.17
N PHE A 120 0.34 1.21 -18.03
CA PHE A 120 1.72 1.53 -17.71
C PHE A 120 1.83 2.45 -16.50
N ASN A 121 1.10 3.57 -16.49
CA ASN A 121 1.12 4.53 -15.39
C ASN A 121 0.67 3.93 -14.07
N ALA A 122 -0.39 3.11 -14.06
CA ALA A 122 -0.85 2.44 -12.85
C ALA A 122 0.17 1.42 -12.33
N SER A 123 0.83 0.69 -13.23
CA SER A 123 1.91 -0.24 -12.85
C SER A 123 3.12 0.50 -12.28
N LEU A 124 3.56 1.58 -12.94
CA LEU A 124 4.65 2.43 -12.47
C LEU A 124 4.31 3.08 -11.13
N SER A 125 3.08 3.59 -10.99
CA SER A 125 2.58 4.18 -9.75
C SER A 125 2.59 3.17 -8.60
N GLY A 126 2.15 1.93 -8.83
CA GLY A 126 2.21 0.86 -7.83
C GLY A 126 3.64 0.58 -7.35
N MET A 127 4.61 0.59 -8.26
CA MET A 127 6.03 0.40 -7.92
C MET A 127 6.61 1.57 -7.13
N LEU A 128 6.35 2.81 -7.58
CA LEU A 128 6.80 4.03 -6.90
C LEU A 128 6.12 4.17 -5.54
N GLY A 129 4.83 3.81 -5.43
CA GLY A 129 4.06 3.88 -4.21
C GLY A 129 4.61 3.02 -3.07
N VAL A 130 5.24 1.89 -3.42
CA VAL A 130 5.91 1.03 -2.42
C VAL A 130 6.96 1.79 -1.61
N VAL A 131 7.62 2.77 -2.24
CA VAL A 131 8.66 3.59 -1.61
C VAL A 131 8.10 4.94 -1.16
N LEU A 132 7.39 5.64 -2.03
CA LEU A 132 6.97 7.03 -1.80
C LEU A 132 5.87 7.15 -0.74
N THR A 133 4.93 6.20 -0.67
CA THR A 133 3.88 6.23 0.36
C THR A 133 4.44 6.10 1.78
N PRO A 134 5.31 5.11 2.09
CA PRO A 134 5.97 5.06 3.39
C PRO A 134 6.84 6.28 3.69
N LEU A 135 7.53 6.85 2.69
CA LEU A 135 8.31 8.07 2.87
C LEU A 135 7.43 9.24 3.31
N TRP A 136 6.30 9.48 2.64
CA TRP A 136 5.34 10.50 3.07
C TRP A 136 4.88 10.27 4.50
N MET A 137 4.49 9.05 4.85
CA MET A 137 4.01 8.75 6.19
C MET A 137 5.11 8.90 7.25
N SER A 138 6.34 8.49 6.96
CA SER A 138 7.46 8.63 7.90
C SER A 138 7.77 10.09 8.23
N LEU A 139 7.63 10.99 7.26
CA LEU A 139 7.87 12.43 7.47
C LEU A 139 6.88 13.04 8.47
N PHE A 140 5.62 12.59 8.48
CA PHE A 140 4.56 13.24 9.27
C PHE A 140 4.18 12.48 10.54
N MET A 141 4.37 11.17 10.59
CA MET A 141 4.13 10.39 11.82
C MET A 141 5.19 10.65 12.90
N ASN A 142 6.41 11.04 12.52
CA ASN A 142 7.51 11.23 13.45
C ASN A 142 7.64 12.66 14.02
N LEU A 143 6.89 13.62 13.50
CA LEU A 143 6.91 15.00 14.03
C LEU A 143 6.29 15.12 15.43
N GLN A 144 5.62 14.07 15.94
CA GLN A 144 4.94 14.10 17.23
C GLN A 144 5.51 13.19 18.32
N ASN A 145 6.41 12.26 17.97
CA ASN A 145 7.01 11.37 18.96
C ASN A 145 8.49 11.72 19.16
N ASP A 146 8.77 12.42 20.23
CA ASP A 146 10.11 12.59 20.77
C ASP A 146 10.76 11.22 20.97
N GLY A 147 11.67 10.82 20.09
CA GLY A 147 12.63 9.76 20.34
C GLY A 147 12.46 8.41 19.62
N LEU A 148 11.45 8.19 18.77
CA LEU A 148 11.50 7.03 17.88
C LEU A 148 12.42 7.38 16.70
N GLU A 149 13.59 6.72 16.68
CA GLU A 149 14.59 6.91 15.64
C GLU A 149 13.96 6.72 14.26
N LEU A 150 13.82 7.82 13.51
CA LEU A 150 13.40 7.83 12.09
C LEU A 150 14.11 6.71 11.31
N ASN A 151 15.37 6.48 11.62
CA ASN A 151 16.17 5.42 11.04
C ASN A 151 15.54 4.03 11.23
N THR A 152 15.01 3.71 12.40
CA THR A 152 14.45 2.38 12.68
C THR A 152 13.19 2.13 11.86
N VAL A 153 12.31 3.14 11.74
CA VAL A 153 11.08 3.02 10.93
C VAL A 153 11.41 2.93 9.44
N ILE A 154 12.31 3.79 8.96
CA ILE A 154 12.75 3.79 7.55
C ILE A 154 13.44 2.47 7.20
N ILE A 155 14.37 2.00 8.03
CA ILE A 155 15.06 0.72 7.80
C ILE A 155 14.06 -0.43 7.80
N ARG A 156 13.12 -0.46 8.73
CA ARG A 156 12.08 -1.49 8.78
C ARG A 156 11.23 -1.50 7.51
N LEU A 157 10.76 -0.33 7.05
CA LEU A 157 9.99 -0.22 5.81
C LEU A 157 10.84 -0.60 4.59
N MET A 158 12.11 -0.21 4.55
CA MET A 158 13.04 -0.60 3.49
C MET A 158 13.22 -2.12 3.43
N VAL A 159 13.41 -2.77 4.56
CA VAL A 159 13.60 -4.22 4.63
C VAL A 159 12.30 -4.96 4.31
N GLU A 160 11.16 -4.54 4.86
CA GLU A 160 9.88 -5.24 4.66
C GLU A 160 9.31 -5.07 3.25
N ILE A 161 9.67 -3.99 2.52
CA ILE A 161 9.07 -3.65 1.23
C ILE A 161 10.11 -3.69 0.10
N ILE A 162 11.22 -2.96 0.23
CA ILE A 162 12.19 -2.81 -0.86
C ILE A 162 12.97 -4.10 -1.08
N LEU A 163 13.37 -4.78 0.00
CA LEU A 163 14.15 -6.02 -0.10
C LEU A 163 13.41 -7.10 -0.90
N PRO A 164 12.14 -7.45 -0.62
CA PRO A 164 11.43 -8.45 -1.42
C PRO A 164 11.24 -8.03 -2.88
N VAL A 165 10.99 -6.74 -3.15
CA VAL A 165 10.89 -6.24 -4.54
C VAL A 165 12.22 -6.40 -5.26
N CYS A 166 13.34 -6.00 -4.65
CA CYS A 166 14.67 -6.14 -5.24
C CYS A 166 15.04 -7.60 -5.48
N LEU A 167 14.73 -8.50 -4.52
CA LEU A 167 14.91 -9.94 -4.70
C LEU A 167 14.08 -10.49 -5.87
N GLY A 168 12.81 -10.05 -5.99
CA GLY A 168 11.95 -10.40 -7.11
C GLY A 168 12.53 -9.94 -8.45
N LEU A 169 12.99 -8.70 -8.54
CA LEU A 169 13.66 -8.17 -9.74
C LEU A 169 14.93 -8.93 -10.10
N ALA A 170 15.78 -9.24 -9.12
CA ALA A 170 17.02 -9.98 -9.34
C ALA A 170 16.76 -11.40 -9.85
N LEU A 171 15.72 -12.06 -9.32
CA LEU A 171 15.33 -13.42 -9.68
C LEU A 171 14.38 -13.49 -10.90
N GLN A 172 13.98 -12.36 -11.45
CA GLN A 172 13.04 -12.26 -12.57
C GLN A 172 13.47 -13.10 -13.79
N ASN A 173 14.76 -13.11 -14.12
CA ASN A 173 15.27 -13.88 -15.26
C ASN A 173 15.06 -15.39 -15.08
N ARG A 174 15.00 -15.89 -13.85
CA ARG A 174 14.81 -17.33 -13.54
C ARG A 174 13.37 -17.67 -13.19
N LEU A 175 12.68 -16.81 -12.46
CA LEU A 175 11.36 -17.07 -11.85
C LEU A 175 10.24 -16.21 -12.47
N GLY A 176 10.53 -15.35 -13.45
CA GLY A 176 9.53 -14.46 -14.08
C GLY A 176 8.40 -15.20 -14.81
N TRP A 177 8.54 -16.49 -15.08
CA TRP A 177 7.48 -17.34 -15.62
C TRP A 177 6.36 -17.65 -14.60
N ILE A 178 6.67 -17.59 -13.28
CA ILE A 178 5.71 -17.92 -12.21
C ILE A 178 4.53 -16.96 -12.21
N PRO A 179 4.71 -15.62 -12.21
CA PRO A 179 3.58 -14.69 -12.24
C PRO A 179 2.69 -14.85 -13.48
N VAL A 180 3.27 -15.22 -14.60
CA VAL A 180 2.53 -15.42 -15.85
C VAL A 180 1.68 -16.70 -15.77
N LYS A 181 2.29 -17.82 -15.36
CA LYS A 181 1.64 -19.12 -15.29
C LYS A 181 0.54 -19.18 -14.21
N PHE A 182 0.76 -18.54 -13.06
CA PHE A 182 -0.13 -18.58 -11.91
C PHE A 182 -0.89 -17.27 -11.68
N SER A 183 -1.14 -16.48 -12.71
CA SER A 183 -1.74 -15.14 -12.60
C SER A 183 -3.10 -15.13 -11.87
N LYS A 184 -3.96 -16.12 -12.11
CA LYS A 184 -5.25 -16.28 -11.43
C LYS A 184 -5.09 -16.58 -9.94
N PHE A 185 -4.18 -17.50 -9.60
CA PHE A 185 -3.90 -17.86 -8.20
C PHE A 185 -3.30 -16.68 -7.44
N MET A 186 -2.40 -15.92 -8.06
CA MET A 186 -1.81 -14.73 -7.46
C MET A 186 -2.86 -13.67 -7.10
N GLY A 187 -3.86 -13.45 -7.97
CA GLY A 187 -4.94 -12.52 -7.67
C GLY A 187 -5.81 -12.95 -6.48
N VAL A 188 -5.99 -14.25 -6.28
CA VAL A 188 -6.67 -14.80 -5.09
C VAL A 188 -5.79 -14.68 -3.86
N PHE A 189 -4.49 -15.00 -3.98
CA PHE A 189 -3.51 -14.88 -2.92
C PHE A 189 -3.38 -13.44 -2.41
N ASP A 190 -3.21 -12.45 -3.31
CA ASP A 190 -3.15 -11.03 -2.98
C ASP A 190 -4.39 -10.60 -2.17
N LYS A 191 -5.59 -10.98 -2.66
CA LYS A 191 -6.84 -10.69 -1.95
C LYS A 191 -6.88 -11.37 -0.57
N GLY A 192 -6.45 -12.62 -0.47
CA GLY A 192 -6.41 -13.37 0.78
C GLY A 192 -5.50 -12.70 1.82
N VAL A 193 -4.31 -12.27 1.43
CA VAL A 193 -3.38 -11.56 2.32
C VAL A 193 -3.95 -10.20 2.74
N VAL A 194 -4.54 -9.43 1.82
CA VAL A 194 -5.20 -8.15 2.15
C VAL A 194 -6.34 -8.37 3.14
N LEU A 195 -7.18 -9.40 2.94
CA LEU A 195 -8.27 -9.74 3.84
C LEU A 195 -7.77 -10.13 5.24
N LEU A 196 -6.66 -10.86 5.31
CA LEU A 196 -5.99 -11.22 6.56
C LEU A 196 -5.46 -10.00 7.32
N ILE A 197 -4.83 -9.05 6.61
CA ILE A 197 -4.33 -7.80 7.19
C ILE A 197 -5.50 -6.97 7.73
N VAL A 198 -6.58 -6.83 6.94
CA VAL A 198 -7.79 -6.10 7.35
C VAL A 198 -8.40 -6.74 8.59
N TYR A 199 -8.60 -8.06 8.60
CA TYR A 199 -9.12 -8.78 9.76
C TYR A 199 -8.30 -8.52 11.02
N ARG A 200 -6.99 -8.65 10.93
CA ARG A 200 -6.07 -8.43 12.05
C ARG A 200 -6.11 -6.98 12.55
N SER A 201 -6.10 -6.02 11.63
CA SER A 201 -6.12 -4.59 11.98
C SER A 201 -7.41 -4.19 12.69
N PHE A 202 -8.56 -4.63 12.18
CA PHE A 202 -9.84 -4.36 12.82
C PHE A 202 -10.01 -5.09 14.15
N ALA A 203 -9.59 -6.35 14.24
CA ALA A 203 -9.63 -7.10 15.50
C ALA A 203 -8.77 -6.43 16.59
N ALA A 204 -7.58 -5.96 16.25
CA ALA A 204 -6.73 -5.19 17.17
C ALA A 204 -7.38 -3.84 17.55
N SER A 205 -7.99 -3.14 16.61
CA SER A 205 -8.68 -1.86 16.86
C SER A 205 -9.90 -2.01 17.75
N PHE A 206 -10.69 -3.06 17.57
CA PHE A 206 -11.85 -3.37 18.42
C PHE A 206 -11.41 -3.78 19.84
N HIS A 207 -10.38 -4.62 19.95
CA HIS A 207 -9.83 -5.04 21.24
C HIS A 207 -9.26 -3.86 22.05
N ASN A 208 -8.60 -2.91 21.37
CA ASN A 208 -8.02 -1.72 22.02
C ASN A 208 -9.02 -0.57 22.20
N ASN A 209 -10.31 -0.79 21.93
CA ASN A 209 -11.38 0.21 22.04
C ASN A 209 -11.09 1.54 21.31
N LEU A 210 -10.33 1.51 20.21
CA LEU A 210 -9.96 2.72 19.48
C LEU A 210 -11.18 3.48 18.94
N PHE A 211 -12.24 2.76 18.57
CA PHE A 211 -13.48 3.36 18.07
C PHE A 211 -14.30 4.04 19.17
N ALA A 212 -14.21 3.59 20.43
CA ALA A 212 -14.90 4.24 21.55
C ALA A 212 -14.33 5.64 21.86
N GLN A 213 -13.04 5.84 21.56
CA GLN A 213 -12.37 7.14 21.77
C GLN A 213 -12.71 8.16 20.68
N THR A 214 -13.20 7.73 19.50
CA THR A 214 -13.56 8.62 18.39
C THR A 214 -15.00 9.12 18.44
N GLY A 215 -15.79 8.77 19.47
CA GLY A 215 -17.16 9.24 19.63
C GLY A 215 -18.18 8.65 18.64
N ILE A 216 -17.78 7.69 17.83
CA ILE A 216 -18.68 6.92 16.96
C ILE A 216 -19.31 5.82 17.82
N LYS A 217 -20.53 6.06 18.29
CA LYS A 217 -21.38 5.06 18.94
C LYS A 217 -22.17 4.30 17.91
#